data_4808d159ccfcc49d52adb650c904c0fc
#
_entry.id   4808d159ccfcc49d52adb650c904c0fc
#
_cell.length_a   1.000
_cell.length_b   1.000
_cell.length_c   1.000
_cell.angle_alpha   90.00
_cell.angle_beta   90.00
_cell.angle_gamma   90.00
#
_symmetry.space_group_name_H-M   'P 1'
#
loop_
_entity.id
_entity.type
_entity.pdbx_description
1 polymer ?
#
loop_
_entity_poly.entity_id
_entity_poly.type
_entity_poly.pdbx_seq_one_letter_code
_entity_poly.pdbx_strand_id
1 'polypeptide(L)'
;MALPNAVNANEKVSSEMSDIEANKILLGQVLSVCYAVDRNHITMKQKIDMLGFALNLHERAHGNKKNIQDDQMNAVGKVLDIFPDCFPEVKKDK
;
A
#
# COMPACT_ATOMS: atom_id res chain seq x y z
N MET A 1 13.88 -20.41 -20.81
CA MET A 1 13.56 -20.41 -20.24
C MET A 1 13.08 -19.56 -19.25
N ALA A 2 12.25 -18.83 -19.46
CA ALA A 2 11.74 -17.83 -18.61
C ALA A 2 10.77 -18.32 -17.58
N LEU A 3 10.15 -19.43 -17.85
CA LEU A 3 9.09 -19.88 -16.98
C LEU A 3 9.51 -20.24 -15.57
N PRO A 4 10.55 -21.04 -15.40
CA PRO A 4 11.00 -21.29 -14.04
C PRO A 4 11.46 -20.01 -13.36
N ASN A 5 11.97 -19.11 -14.17
CA ASN A 5 12.41 -17.85 -13.61
C ASN A 5 11.26 -17.00 -13.15
N ALA A 6 10.10 -17.11 -13.81
CA ALA A 6 8.96 -16.32 -13.42
C ALA A 6 8.46 -16.72 -12.03
N VAL A 7 8.47 -18.00 -11.73
CA VAL A 7 8.05 -18.44 -10.42
C VAL A 7 9.05 -17.99 -9.37
N ASN A 8 10.31 -18.15 -9.68
CA ASN A 8 11.34 -17.70 -8.77
C ASN A 8 11.37 -16.20 -8.64
N ALA A 9 10.96 -15.50 -9.68
CA ALA A 9 10.97 -14.05 -9.66
C ALA A 9 10.03 -13.50 -8.60
N ASN A 10 8.89 -14.17 -8.40
CA ASN A 10 7.99 -13.71 -7.35
C ASN A 10 8.61 -13.81 -5.99
N GLU A 11 9.28 -14.91 -5.73
CA GLU A 11 9.95 -15.06 -4.45
C GLU A 11 11.11 -14.10 -4.33
N LYS A 12 11.82 -13.92 -5.43
CA LYS A 12 12.95 -13.02 -5.40
C LYS A 12 12.53 -11.58 -5.16
N VAL A 13 11.45 -11.18 -5.77
CA VAL A 13 10.97 -9.82 -5.56
C VAL A 13 10.67 -9.60 -4.08
N SER A 14 10.02 -10.57 -3.45
CA SER A 14 9.72 -10.44 -2.03
C SER A 14 10.99 -10.40 -1.20
N SER A 15 11.96 -11.22 -1.53
CA SER A 15 13.15 -11.29 -0.71
C SER A 15 14.18 -10.21 -1.05
N GLU A 16 14.14 -9.70 -2.28
CA GLU A 16 15.11 -8.68 -2.69
C GLU A 16 14.62 -7.26 -2.47
N MET A 17 13.34 -7.08 -2.36
CA MET A 17 12.79 -5.75 -2.17
C MET A 17 13.09 -5.30 -0.74
N SER A 18 13.69 -4.15 -0.60
CA SER A 18 13.94 -3.61 0.73
C SER A 18 12.64 -3.10 1.32
N ASP A 19 12.63 -2.97 2.63
CA ASP A 19 11.44 -2.43 3.29
C ASP A 19 11.17 -1.00 2.84
N ILE A 20 12.23 -0.25 2.56
CA ILE A 20 12.06 1.12 2.06
C ILE A 20 11.34 1.11 0.73
N GLU A 21 11.73 0.21 -0.16
CA GLU A 21 11.06 0.11 -1.46
C GLU A 21 9.61 -0.33 -1.31
N ALA A 22 9.36 -1.31 -0.45
CA ALA A 22 8.00 -1.76 -0.22
C ALA A 22 7.14 -0.62 0.32
N ASN A 23 7.69 0.18 1.22
CA ASN A 23 6.97 1.30 1.78
C ASN A 23 6.67 2.37 0.73
N LYS A 24 7.59 2.61 -0.18
CA LYS A 24 7.37 3.58 -1.25
C LYS A 24 6.28 3.11 -2.21
N ILE A 25 6.27 1.83 -2.51
CA ILE A 25 5.23 1.27 -3.37
C ILE A 25 3.87 1.41 -2.70
N LEU A 26 3.80 1.08 -1.42
CA LEU A 26 2.55 1.21 -0.70
C LEU A 26 2.07 2.65 -0.71
N LEU A 27 2.96 3.59 -0.43
CA LEU A 27 2.60 5.00 -0.42
C LEU A 27 2.02 5.42 -1.77
N GLY A 28 2.68 5.01 -2.86
CA GLY A 28 2.20 5.35 -4.20
C GLY A 28 0.84 4.76 -4.49
N GLN A 29 0.62 3.52 -4.06
CA GLN A 29 -0.66 2.87 -4.29
C GLN A 29 -1.78 3.55 -3.51
N VAL A 30 -1.52 3.87 -2.25
CA VAL A 30 -2.54 4.53 -1.43
C VAL A 30 -2.82 5.92 -1.97
N LEU A 31 -1.79 6.64 -2.39
CA LEU A 31 -1.99 7.95 -3.00
C LEU A 31 -2.85 7.85 -4.25
N SER A 32 -2.60 6.86 -5.10
CA SER A 32 -3.38 6.69 -6.31
C SER A 32 -4.84 6.40 -6.02
N VAL A 33 -5.08 5.54 -5.03
CA VAL A 33 -6.45 5.22 -4.66
C VAL A 33 -7.17 6.45 -4.12
N CYS A 34 -6.50 7.21 -3.27
CA CYS A 34 -7.11 8.39 -2.68
C CYS A 34 -7.34 9.49 -3.74
N TYR A 35 -6.44 9.59 -4.70
CA TYR A 35 -6.67 10.49 -5.81
C TYR A 35 -7.95 10.10 -6.55
N ALA A 36 -8.12 8.82 -6.82
CA ALA A 36 -9.30 8.36 -7.53
C ALA A 36 -10.58 8.61 -6.74
N VAL A 37 -10.52 8.43 -5.42
CA VAL A 37 -11.66 8.73 -4.57
C VAL A 37 -12.00 10.22 -4.64
N ASP A 38 -10.98 11.06 -4.53
CA ASP A 38 -11.15 12.50 -4.54
C ASP A 38 -11.79 12.98 -5.84
N ARG A 39 -11.48 12.29 -6.94
CA ARG A 39 -12.04 12.64 -8.24
C ARG A 39 -13.32 11.91 -8.57
N ASN A 40 -13.81 11.11 -7.65
CA ASN A 40 -15.02 10.32 -7.86
C ASN A 40 -14.88 9.32 -8.99
N HIS A 41 -13.68 8.82 -9.19
CA HIS A 41 -13.44 7.80 -10.22
C HIS A 41 -13.80 6.41 -9.72
N ILE A 42 -13.80 6.20 -8.41
CA ILE A 42 -14.11 4.90 -7.84
C ILE A 42 -15.08 5.08 -6.68
N THR A 43 -15.80 4.02 -6.37
CA THR A 43 -16.72 4.02 -5.25
C THR A 43 -15.99 3.72 -3.95
N MET A 44 -16.69 3.91 -2.85
CA MET A 44 -16.13 3.58 -1.54
C MET A 44 -15.79 2.09 -1.45
N LYS A 45 -16.65 1.25 -2.03
CA LYS A 45 -16.41 -0.18 -2.02
C LYS A 45 -15.14 -0.52 -2.80
N GLN A 46 -14.97 0.11 -3.95
CA GLN A 46 -13.77 -0.11 -4.74
C GLN A 46 -12.53 0.38 -4.01
N LYS A 47 -12.65 1.47 -3.28
CA LYS A 47 -11.55 1.98 -2.47
C LYS A 47 -11.10 0.92 -1.47
N ILE A 48 -12.05 0.34 -0.76
CA ILE A 48 -11.72 -0.65 0.26
C ILE A 48 -11.04 -1.86 -0.36
N ASP A 49 -11.55 -2.30 -1.51
CA ASP A 49 -10.97 -3.43 -2.21
C ASP A 49 -9.54 -3.14 -2.64
N MET A 50 -9.31 -1.98 -3.21
CA MET A 50 -7.99 -1.63 -3.72
C MET A 50 -6.99 -1.42 -2.59
N LEU A 51 -7.44 -0.83 -1.49
CA LEU A 51 -6.56 -0.66 -0.35
C LEU A 51 -6.22 -2.00 0.29
N GLY A 52 -7.18 -2.91 0.33
CA GLY A 52 -6.91 -4.25 0.84
C GLY A 52 -5.85 -4.95 0.01
N PHE A 53 -5.93 -4.82 -1.30
CA PHE A 53 -4.92 -5.40 -2.17
C PHE A 53 -3.55 -4.77 -1.90
N ALA A 54 -3.50 -3.46 -1.78
CA ALA A 54 -2.24 -2.76 -1.57
C ALA A 54 -1.59 -3.18 -0.24
N LEU A 55 -2.40 -3.30 0.80
CA LEU A 55 -1.88 -3.70 2.09
C LEU A 55 -1.38 -5.14 2.08
N ASN A 56 -2.11 -6.03 1.41
CA ASN A 56 -1.68 -7.41 1.27
C ASN A 56 -0.37 -7.52 0.52
N LEU A 57 -0.25 -6.77 -0.55
CA LEU A 57 0.98 -6.78 -1.33
C LEU A 57 2.15 -6.28 -0.49
N HIS A 58 1.91 -5.23 0.27
CA HIS A 58 2.93 -4.67 1.14
C HIS A 58 3.38 -5.70 2.17
N GLU A 59 2.44 -6.43 2.74
CA GLU A 59 2.79 -7.43 3.74
C GLU A 59 3.65 -8.54 3.16
N ARG A 60 3.38 -8.91 1.93
CA ARG A 60 4.18 -9.93 1.28
C ARG A 60 5.58 -9.46 0.95
N ALA A 61 5.70 -8.21 0.54
CA ALA A 61 6.97 -7.66 0.11
C ALA A 61 7.84 -7.21 1.27
N HIS A 62 7.19 -6.85 2.38
CA HIS A 62 7.91 -6.30 3.53
C HIS A 62 8.62 -7.41 4.29
N GLY A 63 9.90 -7.25 4.50
CA GLY A 63 10.68 -8.29 5.14
C GLY A 63 10.63 -8.28 6.66
N ASN A 64 10.45 -7.10 7.25
CA ASN A 64 10.46 -6.97 8.69
C ASN A 64 9.04 -6.96 9.24
N LYS A 65 8.58 -8.11 9.68
CA LYS A 65 7.19 -8.26 10.10
C LYS A 65 6.84 -7.43 11.32
N LYS A 66 7.83 -7.06 12.10
CA LYS A 66 7.55 -6.28 13.29
C LYS A 66 7.13 -4.85 12.96
N ASN A 67 7.64 -4.33 11.85
CA ASN A 67 7.39 -2.93 11.51
C ASN A 67 6.30 -2.72 10.49
N ILE A 68 5.67 -3.81 10.04
CA ILE A 68 4.68 -3.69 8.97
C ILE A 68 3.57 -2.71 9.33
N GLN A 69 3.03 -2.85 10.53
CA GLN A 69 1.91 -2.03 10.94
C GLN A 69 2.30 -0.56 11.04
N ASP A 70 3.46 -0.31 11.62
CA ASP A 70 3.94 1.07 11.73
C ASP A 70 4.17 1.68 10.37
N ASP A 71 4.74 0.91 9.46
CA ASP A 71 5.02 1.42 8.12
C ASP A 71 3.74 1.68 7.35
N GLN A 72 2.73 0.84 7.55
CA GLN A 72 1.44 1.06 6.90
C GLN A 72 0.77 2.31 7.45
N MET A 73 0.82 2.50 8.76
CA MET A 73 0.24 3.69 9.36
C MET A 73 0.97 4.96 8.93
N ASN A 74 2.28 4.87 8.75
CA ASN A 74 3.04 6.01 8.26
C ASN A 74 2.62 6.40 6.85
N ALA A 75 2.39 5.40 6.00
CA ALA A 75 1.96 5.68 4.63
C ALA A 75 0.58 6.34 4.64
N VAL A 76 -0.33 5.80 5.44
CA VAL A 76 -1.67 6.38 5.55
C VAL A 76 -1.60 7.81 6.06
N GLY A 77 -0.76 8.05 7.07
CA GLY A 77 -0.61 9.39 7.62
C GLY A 77 -0.14 10.40 6.61
N LYS A 78 0.83 10.01 5.78
CA LYS A 78 1.32 10.91 4.74
C LYS A 78 0.25 11.20 3.70
N VAL A 79 -0.54 10.19 3.35
CA VAL A 79 -1.59 10.39 2.38
C VAL A 79 -2.69 11.29 2.94
N LEU A 80 -2.99 11.17 4.23
CA LEU A 80 -3.99 12.00 4.86
C LEU A 80 -3.60 13.49 4.86
N ASP A 81 -2.31 13.78 4.82
CA ASP A 81 -1.87 15.16 4.70
C ASP A 81 -2.28 15.75 3.36
N ILE A 82 -2.40 14.92 2.33
CA ILE A 82 -2.74 15.39 0.99
C ILE A 82 -4.24 15.22 0.73
N PHE A 83 -4.80 14.11 1.16
CA PHE A 83 -6.21 13.79 0.95
C PHE A 83 -6.87 13.49 2.30
N PRO A 84 -7.18 14.52 3.08
CA PRO A 84 -7.64 14.30 4.45
C PRO A 84 -8.96 13.55 4.57
N ASP A 85 -9.77 13.56 3.52
CA ASP A 85 -11.06 12.89 3.58
C ASP A 85 -11.02 11.45 3.05
N CYS A 86 -9.86 11.00 2.64
CA CYS A 86 -9.78 9.66 2.04
C CYS A 86 -10.06 8.55 3.04
N PHE A 87 -9.68 8.76 4.30
CA PHE A 87 -9.88 7.76 5.34
C PHE A 87 -10.69 8.34 6.48
N PRO A 88 -11.99 8.54 6.26
CA PRO A 88 -12.81 9.11 7.34
C PRO A 88 -12.87 8.20 8.57
N GLU A 89 -12.62 6.90 8.36
CA GLU A 89 -12.66 5.97 9.46
C GLU A 89 -11.40 6.06 10.34
N VAL A 90 -10.34 6.71 9.85
CA VAL A 90 -9.13 6.91 10.63
C VAL A 90 -9.09 8.38 11.02
N LYS A 91 -9.56 8.69 12.25
CA LYS A 91 -9.58 10.04 12.64
C LYS A 91 -8.31 10.47 13.20
N LYS A 92 -7.82 11.65 12.76
CA LYS A 92 -6.65 12.19 13.34
C LYS A 92 -7.07 12.90 14.53
N ASP A 93 -6.53 12.60 15.60
CA ASP A 93 -6.94 13.30 16.74
C ASP A 93 -6.37 14.58 16.82
N LYS A 94 -6.52 15.26 16.94
CA LYS A 94 -5.96 16.32 16.95
C LYS A 94 -6.15 16.86 17.48
#